data_52062a7c0bb6e12fc2bc939518979013
#
_entry.id   52062a7c0bb6e12fc2bc939518979013
#
_cell.length_a   1.000
_cell.length_b   1.000
_cell.length_c   1.000
_cell.angle_alpha   90.00
_cell.angle_beta   90.00
_cell.angle_gamma   90.00
#
_symmetry.space_group_name_H-M   'P 1'
#
loop_
_entity.id
_entity.type
_entity.pdbx_description
1 polymer ?
#
loop_
_entity_poly.entity_id
_entity_poly.type
_entity_poly.pdbx_seq_one_letter_code
_entity_poly.pdbx_strand_id
1 'polypeptide(L)'
;PVYELAARYGKPVAVHTGLTATEKALLKYAHPNVMDEAATKFRQVNFVMCHLGEPYFVDAIAVMKKNPNVTADLSGMLEGKIVDFNRFCVQRHFYIEQLRGWLACLNAYDRLMFGTDWPLANFGDYVAFTKLLIPEEHWDAVFYENAVRIYHLRLT
;
A
#
# COMPACT_ATOMS: atom_id res chain seq x y z
N PRO A 1 -11.16 -14.49 15.61
CA PRO A 1 -10.92 -13.76 16.86
C PRO A 1 -10.25 -12.40 16.63
N VAL A 2 -9.16 -12.31 15.80
CA VAL A 2 -8.43 -11.03 15.59
C VAL A 2 -9.32 -9.97 14.96
N TYR A 3 -10.04 -10.30 13.88
CA TYR A 3 -10.90 -9.35 13.17
C TYR A 3 -12.12 -8.93 14.00
N GLU A 4 -12.64 -9.81 14.85
CA GLU A 4 -13.72 -9.47 15.79
C GLU A 4 -13.25 -8.47 16.86
N LEU A 5 -12.01 -8.65 17.36
CA LEU A 5 -11.39 -7.69 18.27
C LEU A 5 -11.13 -6.36 17.60
N ALA A 6 -10.58 -6.37 16.39
CA ALA A 6 -10.36 -5.17 15.58
C ALA A 6 -11.67 -4.39 15.38
N ALA A 7 -12.74 -5.08 15.01
CA ALA A 7 -14.07 -4.52 14.87
C ALA A 7 -14.58 -3.90 16.19
N ARG A 8 -14.45 -4.65 17.30
CA ARG A 8 -14.90 -4.20 18.63
C ARG A 8 -14.19 -2.95 19.11
N TYR A 9 -12.90 -2.81 18.81
CA TYR A 9 -12.09 -1.66 19.25
C TYR A 9 -11.89 -0.59 18.18
N GLY A 10 -12.52 -0.72 17.02
CA GLY A 10 -12.38 0.22 15.90
C GLY A 10 -10.93 0.35 15.41
N LYS A 11 -10.16 -0.76 15.40
CA LYS A 11 -8.75 -0.74 14.99
C LYS A 11 -8.58 -1.27 13.59
N PRO A 12 -7.72 -0.65 12.74
CA PRO A 12 -7.35 -1.21 11.47
C PRO A 12 -6.50 -2.47 11.65
N VAL A 13 -6.50 -3.33 10.64
CA VAL A 13 -5.65 -4.52 10.58
C VAL A 13 -4.74 -4.41 9.36
N ALA A 14 -3.45 -4.21 9.61
CA ALA A 14 -2.43 -4.22 8.56
C ALA A 14 -2.00 -5.67 8.28
N VAL A 15 -1.98 -6.02 7.01
CA VAL A 15 -1.65 -7.36 6.52
C VAL A 15 -0.60 -7.26 5.43
N HIS A 16 0.52 -7.97 5.62
CA HIS A 16 1.52 -8.10 4.57
C HIS A 16 0.90 -8.75 3.33
N THR A 17 1.12 -8.14 2.17
CA THR A 17 0.72 -8.68 0.88
C THR A 17 1.85 -8.53 -0.13
N GLY A 18 1.86 -9.40 -1.14
CA GLY A 18 2.86 -9.36 -2.19
C GLY A 18 3.99 -10.38 -2.03
N LEU A 19 5.19 -9.99 -2.45
CA LEU A 19 6.34 -10.87 -2.41
C LEU A 19 6.77 -11.11 -0.96
N THR A 20 7.02 -12.37 -0.62
CA THR A 20 7.45 -12.76 0.72
C THR A 20 8.98 -12.79 0.82
N ALA A 21 9.53 -12.25 1.91
CA ALA A 21 10.99 -12.18 2.13
C ALA A 21 11.66 -13.54 2.44
N THR A 22 10.89 -14.61 2.63
CA THR A 22 11.43 -15.94 2.98
C THR A 22 10.96 -17.01 2.01
N GLU A 23 11.89 -17.87 1.60
CA GLU A 23 11.62 -19.01 0.73
C GLU A 23 10.61 -20.03 1.31
N LYS A 24 10.41 -20.01 2.63
CA LYS A 24 9.47 -20.91 3.31
C LYS A 24 8.03 -20.41 3.31
N ALA A 25 7.80 -19.13 3.03
CA ALA A 25 6.47 -18.55 2.99
C ALA A 25 5.81 -18.83 1.62
N LEU A 26 4.53 -19.19 1.65
CA LEU A 26 3.79 -19.49 0.44
C LEU A 26 3.10 -18.23 -0.09
N LEU A 27 3.45 -17.79 -1.28
CA LEU A 27 2.90 -16.60 -1.94
C LEU A 27 1.37 -16.56 -1.97
N LYS A 28 0.71 -17.71 -2.07
CA LYS A 28 -0.76 -17.77 -2.06
C LYS A 28 -1.42 -17.16 -0.82
N TYR A 29 -0.70 -17.11 0.32
CA TYR A 29 -1.19 -16.50 1.56
C TYR A 29 -0.85 -15.01 1.70
N ALA A 30 0.02 -14.50 0.83
CA ALA A 30 0.37 -13.08 0.74
C ALA A 30 -0.22 -12.42 -0.53
N HIS A 31 -0.94 -13.17 -1.36
CA HIS A 31 -1.60 -12.63 -2.54
C HIS A 31 -2.75 -11.69 -2.14
N PRO A 32 -2.95 -10.54 -2.79
CA PRO A 32 -4.00 -9.57 -2.45
C PRO A 32 -5.40 -10.17 -2.29
N ASN A 33 -5.73 -11.19 -3.06
CA ASN A 33 -7.04 -11.86 -3.01
C ASN A 33 -7.38 -12.48 -1.66
N VAL A 34 -6.40 -12.78 -0.80
CA VAL A 34 -6.69 -13.27 0.56
C VAL A 34 -7.43 -12.24 1.41
N MET A 35 -7.26 -10.96 1.09
CA MET A 35 -7.95 -9.88 1.78
C MET A 35 -9.40 -9.73 1.36
N ASP A 36 -9.77 -10.17 0.15
CA ASP A 36 -11.14 -10.05 -0.36
C ASP A 36 -12.14 -10.79 0.54
N GLU A 37 -11.79 -12.01 0.95
CA GLU A 37 -12.63 -12.81 1.84
C GLU A 37 -12.77 -12.16 3.22
N ALA A 38 -11.68 -11.70 3.81
CA ALA A 38 -11.67 -11.05 5.11
C ALA A 38 -12.47 -9.73 5.08
N ALA A 39 -12.22 -8.88 4.09
CA ALA A 39 -12.88 -7.60 3.93
C ALA A 39 -14.39 -7.74 3.66
N THR A 40 -14.77 -8.77 2.93
CA THR A 40 -16.19 -9.09 2.67
C THR A 40 -16.91 -9.55 3.92
N LYS A 41 -16.28 -10.38 4.75
CA LYS A 41 -16.88 -10.90 5.99
C LYS A 41 -16.90 -9.88 7.13
N PHE A 42 -15.92 -8.99 7.19
CA PHE A 42 -15.74 -8.03 8.28
C PHE A 42 -15.78 -6.58 7.75
N ARG A 43 -16.95 -6.18 7.22
CA ARG A 43 -17.16 -4.85 6.62
C ARG A 43 -16.87 -3.67 7.54
N GLN A 44 -16.96 -3.87 8.85
CA GLN A 44 -16.70 -2.87 9.88
C GLN A 44 -15.22 -2.73 10.26
N VAL A 45 -14.35 -3.60 9.73
CA VAL A 45 -12.89 -3.53 9.92
C VAL A 45 -12.26 -2.84 8.73
N ASN A 46 -11.39 -1.87 8.98
CA ASN A 46 -10.52 -1.32 7.95
C ASN A 46 -9.27 -2.19 7.82
N PHE A 47 -9.09 -2.78 6.66
CA PHE A 47 -7.90 -3.57 6.33
C PHE A 47 -6.88 -2.71 5.60
N VAL A 48 -5.63 -2.75 6.03
CA VAL A 48 -4.51 -2.10 5.36
C VAL A 48 -3.70 -3.16 4.62
N MET A 49 -3.72 -3.08 3.30
CA MET A 49 -2.91 -3.91 2.42
C MET A 49 -1.49 -3.32 2.37
N CYS A 50 -0.54 -3.94 3.07
CA CYS A 50 0.84 -3.50 3.00
C CYS A 50 1.44 -3.76 1.62
N HIS A 51 2.28 -2.83 1.14
CA HIS A 51 3.03 -2.92 -0.12
C HIS A 51 2.16 -2.92 -1.39
N LEU A 52 0.87 -2.49 -1.28
CA LEU A 52 -0.09 -2.55 -2.40
C LEU A 52 -0.04 -3.89 -3.17
N GLY A 53 0.29 -4.99 -2.45
CA GLY A 53 0.38 -6.33 -3.04
C GLY A 53 1.52 -6.55 -4.02
N GLU A 54 2.58 -5.73 -4.02
CA GLU A 54 3.71 -5.82 -4.96
C GLU A 54 4.20 -7.28 -5.15
N PRO A 55 4.27 -7.84 -6.39
CA PRO A 55 4.00 -7.22 -7.71
C PRO A 55 2.57 -7.43 -8.25
N TYR A 56 1.60 -7.88 -7.45
CA TYR A 56 0.24 -8.21 -7.88
C TYR A 56 -0.69 -6.99 -7.90
N PHE A 57 -0.23 -5.87 -8.48
CA PHE A 57 -0.96 -4.57 -8.45
C PHE A 57 -2.37 -4.66 -9.04
N VAL A 58 -2.56 -5.40 -10.12
CA VAL A 58 -3.87 -5.54 -10.78
C VAL A 58 -4.89 -6.15 -9.83
N ASP A 59 -4.50 -7.21 -9.13
CA ASP A 59 -5.34 -7.90 -8.17
C ASP A 59 -5.58 -7.04 -6.93
N ALA A 60 -4.55 -6.33 -6.45
CA ALA A 60 -4.67 -5.39 -5.35
C ALA A 60 -5.69 -4.28 -5.65
N ILE A 61 -5.62 -3.68 -6.84
CA ILE A 61 -6.57 -2.67 -7.30
C ILE A 61 -7.99 -3.26 -7.41
N ALA A 62 -8.15 -4.48 -7.92
CA ALA A 62 -9.45 -5.15 -8.00
C ALA A 62 -10.06 -5.36 -6.60
N VAL A 63 -9.26 -5.83 -5.63
CA VAL A 63 -9.69 -6.00 -4.23
C VAL A 63 -10.10 -4.67 -3.61
N MET A 64 -9.31 -3.60 -3.81
CA MET A 64 -9.62 -2.28 -3.28
C MET A 64 -10.85 -1.65 -3.94
N LYS A 65 -11.06 -1.84 -5.24
CA LYS A 65 -12.27 -1.36 -5.94
C LYS A 65 -13.54 -2.04 -5.43
N LYS A 66 -13.48 -3.33 -5.17
CA LYS A 66 -14.62 -4.10 -4.65
C LYS A 66 -14.91 -3.80 -3.17
N ASN A 67 -13.87 -3.59 -2.37
CA ASN A 67 -13.96 -3.49 -0.90
C ASN A 67 -13.58 -2.09 -0.41
N PRO A 68 -14.57 -1.21 -0.11
CA PRO A 68 -14.29 0.15 0.35
C PRO A 68 -13.61 0.21 1.73
N ASN A 69 -13.65 -0.88 2.49
CA ASN A 69 -12.95 -1.05 3.77
C ASN A 69 -11.52 -1.61 3.63
N VAL A 70 -10.97 -1.62 2.41
CA VAL A 70 -9.55 -1.93 2.15
C VAL A 70 -8.84 -0.66 1.74
N THR A 71 -7.78 -0.34 2.45
CA THR A 71 -6.80 0.71 2.17
C THR A 71 -5.45 0.07 1.88
N ALA A 72 -4.47 0.81 1.38
CA ALA A 72 -3.14 0.27 1.15
C ALA A 72 -2.05 1.26 1.53
N ASP A 73 -0.89 0.76 1.93
CA ASP A 73 0.34 1.53 1.94
C ASP A 73 1.21 1.22 0.70
N LEU A 74 2.03 2.19 0.34
CA LEU A 74 2.90 2.14 -0.82
C LEU A 74 4.34 1.76 -0.45
N SER A 75 4.56 1.07 0.68
CA SER A 75 5.87 0.61 1.13
C SER A 75 6.37 -0.61 0.32
N GLY A 76 7.62 -1.01 0.52
CA GLY A 76 8.16 -2.26 -0.02
C GLY A 76 8.36 -2.34 -1.55
N MET A 77 8.13 -1.24 -2.29
CA MET A 77 8.28 -1.21 -3.75
C MET A 77 9.70 -0.89 -4.22
N LEU A 78 10.53 -0.40 -3.32
CA LEU A 78 11.95 -0.09 -3.52
C LEU A 78 12.76 -0.59 -2.34
N GLU A 79 13.95 -1.07 -2.64
CA GLU A 79 14.97 -1.43 -1.66
C GLU A 79 16.28 -0.68 -1.91
N GLY A 80 17.06 -0.48 -0.85
CA GLY A 80 18.37 0.15 -0.92
C GLY A 80 18.33 1.64 -1.19
N LYS A 81 19.37 2.13 -1.89
CA LYS A 81 19.58 3.53 -2.24
C LYS A 81 19.65 3.70 -3.75
N ILE A 82 19.01 4.73 -4.26
CA ILE A 82 19.09 5.11 -5.67
C ILE A 82 20.31 6.02 -5.85
N VAL A 83 21.31 5.55 -6.60
CA VAL A 83 22.55 6.32 -6.85
C VAL A 83 22.33 7.41 -7.89
N ASP A 84 21.54 7.14 -8.91
CA ASP A 84 21.20 8.06 -10.00
C ASP A 84 19.71 7.96 -10.28
N PHE A 85 18.97 8.94 -9.82
CA PHE A 85 17.50 8.94 -9.90
C PHE A 85 16.99 9.05 -11.35
N ASN A 86 17.68 9.81 -12.21
CA ASN A 86 17.29 9.92 -13.61
C ASN A 86 17.47 8.59 -14.33
N ARG A 87 18.61 7.95 -14.14
CA ARG A 87 18.87 6.61 -14.69
C ARG A 87 17.87 5.58 -14.17
N PHE A 88 17.56 5.62 -12.89
CA PHE A 88 16.52 4.78 -12.28
C PHE A 88 15.17 4.97 -12.98
N CYS A 89 14.70 6.20 -13.18
CA CYS A 89 13.44 6.49 -13.86
C CYS A 89 13.41 5.92 -15.27
N VAL A 90 14.50 6.04 -16.03
CA VAL A 90 14.61 5.46 -17.38
C VAL A 90 14.54 3.93 -17.34
N GLN A 91 15.32 3.29 -16.46
CA GLN A 91 15.37 1.83 -16.36
C GLN A 91 14.07 1.22 -15.83
N ARG A 92 13.36 1.93 -14.95
CA ARG A 92 12.11 1.50 -14.33
C ARG A 92 10.88 2.14 -14.96
N HIS A 93 11.01 2.78 -16.10
CA HIS A 93 9.91 3.50 -16.76
C HIS A 93 8.63 2.68 -16.84
N PHE A 94 8.71 1.46 -17.36
CA PHE A 94 7.54 0.58 -17.49
C PHE A 94 6.87 0.28 -16.14
N TYR A 95 7.67 -0.01 -15.10
CA TYR A 95 7.18 -0.27 -13.76
C TYR A 95 6.46 0.95 -13.16
N ILE A 96 7.06 2.13 -13.31
CA ILE A 96 6.48 3.40 -12.83
C ILE A 96 5.16 3.68 -13.54
N GLU A 97 5.11 3.57 -14.87
CA GLU A 97 3.91 3.83 -15.65
C GLU A 97 2.79 2.81 -15.38
N GLN A 98 3.12 1.54 -15.14
CA GLN A 98 2.13 0.56 -14.70
C GLN A 98 1.50 0.95 -13.36
N LEU A 99 2.32 1.29 -12.37
CA LEU A 99 1.82 1.74 -11.06
C LEU A 99 0.93 2.98 -11.20
N ARG A 100 1.40 4.01 -11.90
CA ARG A 100 0.62 5.23 -12.15
C ARG A 100 -0.73 4.93 -12.80
N GLY A 101 -0.71 4.11 -13.84
CA GLY A 101 -1.92 3.72 -14.57
C GLY A 101 -2.94 2.99 -13.70
N TRP A 102 -2.48 2.05 -12.85
CA TRP A 102 -3.37 1.32 -11.97
C TRP A 102 -3.85 2.14 -10.79
N LEU A 103 -3.02 3.02 -10.22
CA LEU A 103 -3.44 3.97 -9.20
C LEU A 103 -4.48 4.97 -9.74
N ALA A 104 -4.29 5.47 -10.95
CA ALA A 104 -5.29 6.31 -11.62
C ALA A 104 -6.58 5.53 -11.91
N CYS A 105 -6.49 4.25 -12.30
CA CYS A 105 -7.65 3.38 -12.47
C CYS A 105 -8.40 3.13 -11.16
N LEU A 106 -7.69 3.01 -10.04
CA LEU A 106 -8.29 2.93 -8.70
C LEU A 106 -9.04 4.22 -8.36
N ASN A 107 -8.44 5.37 -8.63
CA ASN A 107 -8.97 6.71 -8.36
C ASN A 107 -9.49 6.89 -6.92
N ALA A 108 -8.74 6.38 -5.95
CA ALA A 108 -9.07 6.42 -4.53
C ALA A 108 -7.82 6.75 -3.70
N TYR A 109 -7.22 7.90 -3.99
CA TYR A 109 -6.00 8.38 -3.32
C TYR A 109 -6.20 8.64 -1.83
N ASP A 110 -7.42 8.86 -1.39
CA ASP A 110 -7.83 8.94 0.03
C ASP A 110 -7.67 7.61 0.79
N ARG A 111 -7.45 6.50 0.08
CA ARG A 111 -7.23 5.16 0.67
C ARG A 111 -5.80 4.66 0.52
N LEU A 112 -4.89 5.51 0.06
CA LEU A 112 -3.47 5.19 -0.09
C LEU A 112 -2.65 5.91 1.00
N MET A 113 -1.60 5.26 1.49
CA MET A 113 -0.70 5.82 2.49
C MET A 113 0.76 5.66 2.07
N PHE A 114 1.55 6.69 2.36
CA PHE A 114 3.00 6.60 2.26
C PHE A 114 3.56 5.64 3.31
N GLY A 115 4.53 4.84 2.92
CA GLY A 115 5.34 3.98 3.76
C GLY A 115 6.63 3.64 3.03
N THR A 116 7.69 3.23 3.73
CA THR A 116 9.00 2.95 3.14
C THR A 116 9.50 1.53 3.37
N ASP A 117 8.90 0.80 4.31
CA ASP A 117 9.44 -0.48 4.80
C ASP A 117 10.86 -0.32 5.37
N TRP A 118 11.09 0.83 6.06
CA TRP A 118 12.38 1.09 6.71
C TRP A 118 12.77 -0.04 7.68
N PRO A 119 14.04 -0.50 7.71
CA PRO A 119 15.24 0.15 7.15
C PRO A 119 15.65 -0.33 5.75
N LEU A 120 14.82 -1.05 5.03
CA LEU A 120 15.19 -1.66 3.74
C LEU A 120 15.38 -0.63 2.62
N ALA A 121 14.71 0.52 2.70
CA ALA A 121 14.79 1.58 1.69
C ALA A 121 15.40 2.88 2.22
N ASN A 122 16.03 3.66 1.33
CA ASN A 122 16.44 5.03 1.63
C ASN A 122 15.22 5.94 1.65
N PHE A 123 15.01 6.67 2.76
CA PHE A 123 13.82 7.49 2.96
C PHE A 123 13.66 8.59 1.91
N GLY A 124 14.73 9.34 1.61
CA GLY A 124 14.68 10.44 0.63
C GLY A 124 14.36 9.98 -0.78
N ASP A 125 14.98 8.87 -1.21
CA ASP A 125 14.72 8.25 -2.51
C ASP A 125 13.27 7.76 -2.61
N TYR A 126 12.75 7.21 -1.51
CA TYR A 126 11.39 6.71 -1.45
C TYR A 126 10.35 7.82 -1.53
N VAL A 127 10.60 8.96 -0.88
CA VAL A 127 9.77 10.16 -1.02
C VAL A 127 9.73 10.61 -2.47
N ALA A 128 10.90 10.71 -3.12
CA ALA A 128 11.00 11.11 -4.52
C ALA A 128 10.25 10.12 -5.46
N PHE A 129 10.41 8.84 -5.23
CA PHE A 129 9.71 7.80 -5.98
C PHE A 129 8.18 7.89 -5.80
N THR A 130 7.70 8.01 -4.57
CA THR A 130 6.26 8.12 -4.31
C THR A 130 5.65 9.35 -4.98
N LYS A 131 6.39 10.47 -5.00
CA LYS A 131 5.97 11.68 -5.72
C LYS A 131 5.85 11.50 -7.23
N LEU A 132 6.58 10.56 -7.84
CA LEU A 132 6.38 10.19 -9.24
C LEU A 132 5.07 9.46 -9.47
N LEU A 133 4.59 8.72 -8.48
CA LEU A 133 3.41 7.85 -8.61
C LEU A 133 2.11 8.60 -8.35
N ILE A 134 2.14 9.58 -7.43
CA ILE A 134 0.95 10.25 -6.91
C ILE A 134 0.86 11.67 -7.47
N PRO A 135 -0.30 12.08 -8.05
CA PRO A 135 -0.52 13.47 -8.44
C PRO A 135 -0.34 14.44 -7.26
N GLU A 136 0.20 15.63 -7.54
CA GLU A 136 0.59 16.60 -6.50
C GLU A 136 -0.58 17.00 -5.59
N GLU A 137 -1.77 17.13 -6.14
CA GLU A 137 -2.99 17.46 -5.41
C GLU A 137 -3.38 16.42 -4.34
N HIS A 138 -2.78 15.23 -4.37
CA HIS A 138 -3.03 14.16 -3.40
C HIS A 138 -1.87 13.92 -2.42
N TRP A 139 -0.77 14.70 -2.51
CA TRP A 139 0.40 14.46 -1.66
C TRP A 139 0.10 14.59 -0.17
N ASP A 140 -0.59 15.64 0.27
CA ASP A 140 -0.90 15.82 1.70
C ASP A 140 -1.72 14.66 2.24
N ALA A 141 -2.71 14.22 1.47
CA ALA A 141 -3.52 13.06 1.82
C ALA A 141 -2.68 11.79 1.96
N VAL A 142 -1.88 11.45 0.93
CA VAL A 142 -1.14 10.18 0.88
C VAL A 142 0.03 10.18 1.85
N PHE A 143 0.77 11.29 1.99
CA PHE A 143 1.93 11.36 2.88
C PHE A 143 1.58 11.51 4.36
N TYR A 144 0.36 11.97 4.68
CA TYR A 144 0.04 12.30 6.07
C TYR A 144 -1.43 12.03 6.48
N GLU A 145 -2.40 12.72 5.86
CA GLU A 145 -3.77 12.78 6.36
C GLU A 145 -4.47 11.42 6.41
N ASN A 146 -4.25 10.59 5.40
CA ASN A 146 -4.83 9.26 5.33
C ASN A 146 -4.34 8.37 6.48
N ALA A 147 -3.05 8.39 6.80
CA ALA A 147 -2.51 7.63 7.93
C ALA A 147 -3.11 8.09 9.25
N VAL A 148 -3.24 9.41 9.47
CA VAL A 148 -3.88 9.98 10.65
C VAL A 148 -5.31 9.47 10.80
N ARG A 149 -6.09 9.51 9.73
CA ARG A 149 -7.49 9.10 9.70
C ARG A 149 -7.64 7.58 9.86
N ILE A 150 -6.87 6.80 9.10
CA ILE A 150 -7.00 5.33 9.05
C ILE A 150 -6.56 4.69 10.36
N TYR A 151 -5.47 5.17 10.95
CA TYR A 151 -4.95 4.65 12.22
C TYR A 151 -5.51 5.38 13.45
N HIS A 152 -6.41 6.36 13.27
CA HIS A 152 -6.99 7.15 14.36
C HIS A 152 -5.92 7.79 15.26
N LEU A 153 -4.88 8.38 14.64
CA LEU A 153 -3.77 8.99 15.35
C LEU A 153 -4.25 10.27 16.06
N ARG A 154 -3.91 10.39 17.35
CA ARG A 154 -4.06 11.64 18.10
C ARG A 154 -2.74 12.39 17.99
N LEU A 155 -2.75 13.49 17.27
CA LEU A 155 -1.60 14.37 17.17
C LEU A 155 -1.71 15.39 18.31
N THR A 156 -0.72 15.41 19.17
CA THR A 156 -0.59 16.37 20.27
C THR A 156 0.19 17.58 19.79
#